data_f70abb268aee80cc75e7ecf245be64ed
#
_entry.id   f70abb268aee80cc75e7ecf245be64ed
#
_cell.length_a   1.000
_cell.length_b   1.000
_cell.length_c   1.000
_cell.angle_alpha   90.00
_cell.angle_beta   90.00
_cell.angle_gamma   90.00
#
_symmetry.space_group_name_H-M   'P 1'
#
loop_
_entity.id
_entity.type
_entity.pdbx_description
1 polymer ?
#
loop_
_entity_poly.entity_id
_entity_poly.type
_entity_poly.pdbx_seq_one_letter_code
_entity_poly.pdbx_strand_id
1 'polypeptide(L)'
;MSRRNDSRARLASGRRARALIFAALGDVTRLAIVAKLSTGPPRSISQLTAGSRLTRQAITKHLRVLESSGLVHSVRSGRESRFEFHPKPVEDLKKYLDFVSAQWDHALARLKSFIER
;
A
#
# COMPACT_ATOMS: atom_id res chain seq x y z
N MET A 1 28.70 3.59 -17.15
CA MET A 1 27.57 4.14 -16.39
C MET A 1 28.05 4.65 -15.04
N SER A 2 27.67 5.83 -14.67
CA SER A 2 28.06 6.41 -13.39
C SER A 2 27.16 5.87 -12.27
N ARG A 3 27.75 5.69 -11.07
CA ARG A 3 27.01 5.32 -9.87
C ARG A 3 25.86 6.28 -9.55
N ARG A 4 25.97 7.55 -9.94
CA ARG A 4 24.95 8.59 -9.74
C ARG A 4 23.66 8.28 -10.48
N ASN A 5 23.75 7.80 -11.73
CA ASN A 5 22.57 7.46 -12.53
C ASN A 5 21.81 6.28 -11.92
N ASP A 6 22.54 5.26 -11.43
CA ASP A 6 21.93 4.11 -10.80
C ASP A 6 21.23 4.49 -9.49
N SER A 7 21.84 5.37 -8.69
CA SER A 7 21.23 5.86 -7.43
C SER A 7 19.97 6.68 -7.70
N ARG A 8 20.00 7.57 -8.70
CA ARG A 8 18.84 8.37 -9.08
C ARG A 8 17.71 7.51 -9.61
N ALA A 9 18.01 6.49 -10.41
CA ALA A 9 17.02 5.56 -10.94
C ALA A 9 16.35 4.77 -9.80
N ARG A 10 17.12 4.31 -8.82
CA ARG A 10 16.59 3.59 -7.66
C ARG A 10 15.69 4.48 -6.81
N LEU A 11 16.08 5.73 -6.56
CA LEU A 11 15.28 6.68 -5.81
C LEU A 11 13.97 7.00 -6.53
N ALA A 12 14.02 7.23 -7.84
CA ALA A 12 12.83 7.49 -8.65
C ALA A 12 11.90 6.27 -8.66
N SER A 13 12.45 5.05 -8.78
CA SER A 13 11.68 3.81 -8.74
C SER A 13 11.01 3.62 -7.37
N GLY A 14 11.74 3.91 -6.28
CA GLY A 14 11.21 3.84 -4.92
C GLY A 14 10.07 4.83 -4.69
N ARG A 15 10.19 6.05 -5.20
CA ARG A 15 9.12 7.05 -5.12
C ARG A 15 7.87 6.62 -5.88
N ARG A 16 8.04 6.09 -7.09
CA ARG A 16 6.92 5.57 -7.89
C ARG A 16 6.23 4.42 -7.19
N ALA A 17 6.99 3.49 -6.63
CA ALA A 17 6.43 2.35 -5.90
C ALA A 17 5.61 2.82 -4.69
N ARG A 18 6.13 3.78 -3.91
CA ARG A 18 5.39 4.36 -2.78
C ARG A 18 4.13 5.08 -3.24
N ALA A 19 4.22 5.86 -4.32
CA ALA A 19 3.07 6.57 -4.86
C ALA A 19 1.96 5.61 -5.30
N LEU A 20 2.31 4.49 -5.92
CA LEU A 20 1.34 3.45 -6.30
C LEU A 20 0.66 2.84 -5.08
N ILE A 21 1.40 2.60 -3.99
CA ILE A 21 0.84 2.07 -2.75
C ILE A 21 -0.13 3.08 -2.14
N PHE A 22 0.25 4.35 -2.04
CA PHE A 22 -0.63 5.41 -1.53
C PHE A 22 -1.89 5.55 -2.37
N ALA A 23 -1.75 5.53 -3.70
CA ALA A 23 -2.88 5.62 -4.60
C ALA A 23 -3.82 4.42 -4.45
N ALA A 24 -3.27 3.22 -4.31
CA ALA A 24 -4.07 2.01 -4.10
C ALA A 24 -4.83 2.06 -2.78
N LEU A 25 -4.22 2.60 -1.72
CA LEU A 25 -4.85 2.75 -0.41
C LEU A 25 -5.80 3.96 -0.33
N GLY A 26 -5.75 4.86 -1.30
CA GLY A 26 -6.56 6.08 -1.33
C GLY A 26 -8.01 5.88 -1.75
N ASP A 27 -8.60 4.75 -1.41
CA ASP A 27 -9.98 4.40 -1.74
C ASP A 27 -10.61 3.62 -0.58
N VAL A 28 -11.82 4.01 -0.20
CA VAL A 28 -12.52 3.42 0.95
C VAL A 28 -12.70 1.90 0.80
N THR A 29 -13.09 1.48 -0.39
CA THR A 29 -13.32 0.05 -0.66
C THR A 29 -12.03 -0.74 -0.61
N ARG A 30 -10.95 -0.22 -1.21
CA ARG A 30 -9.66 -0.90 -1.19
C ARG A 30 -9.09 -0.98 0.22
N LEU A 31 -9.24 0.06 1.02
CA LEU A 31 -8.86 0.00 2.44
C LEU A 31 -9.61 -1.11 3.18
N ALA A 32 -10.91 -1.25 2.92
CA ALA A 32 -11.72 -2.30 3.54
C ALA A 32 -11.27 -3.70 3.11
N ILE A 33 -10.93 -3.88 1.83
CA ILE A 33 -10.43 -5.16 1.32
C ILE A 33 -9.10 -5.51 1.98
N VAL A 34 -8.17 -4.56 2.05
CA VAL A 34 -6.87 -4.77 2.69
C VAL A 34 -7.04 -5.15 4.16
N ALA A 35 -7.95 -4.47 4.87
CA ALA A 35 -8.24 -4.80 6.27
C ALA A 35 -8.73 -6.24 6.42
N LYS A 36 -9.62 -6.68 5.55
CA LYS A 36 -10.11 -8.07 5.57
C LYS A 36 -9.00 -9.08 5.27
N LEU A 37 -8.16 -8.81 4.29
CA LEU A 37 -7.10 -9.73 3.87
C LEU A 37 -5.95 -9.76 4.87
N SER A 38 -5.72 -8.68 5.61
CA SER A 38 -4.63 -8.62 6.60
C SER A 38 -4.93 -9.39 7.89
N THR A 39 -6.16 -9.77 8.14
CA THR A 39 -6.62 -10.39 9.38
C THR A 39 -7.18 -11.79 9.21
N GLY A 40 -6.61 -12.59 8.37
CA GLY A 40 -7.14 -13.95 8.21
C GLY A 40 -6.52 -14.70 7.04
N PRO A 41 -7.10 -15.85 6.70
CA PRO A 41 -6.61 -16.65 5.58
C PRO A 41 -6.90 -15.96 4.24
N PRO A 42 -6.23 -16.38 3.16
CA PRO A 42 -6.54 -15.88 1.82
C PRO A 42 -8.02 -16.05 1.47
N ARG A 43 -8.57 -15.10 0.72
CA ARG A 43 -9.99 -15.08 0.36
C ARG A 43 -10.17 -15.02 -1.14
N SER A 44 -11.21 -15.70 -1.63
CA SER A 44 -11.61 -15.66 -3.03
C SER A 44 -12.42 -14.40 -3.34
N ILE A 45 -12.61 -14.11 -4.62
CA ILE A 45 -13.49 -13.01 -5.06
C ILE A 45 -14.90 -13.24 -4.50
N SER A 46 -15.39 -14.48 -4.55
CA SER A 46 -16.71 -14.81 -4.01
C SER A 46 -16.84 -14.49 -2.53
N GLN A 47 -15.83 -14.83 -1.74
CA GLN A 47 -15.81 -14.54 -0.31
C GLN A 47 -15.75 -13.04 -0.03
N LEU A 48 -14.98 -12.28 -0.81
CA LEU A 48 -14.88 -10.84 -0.67
C LEU A 48 -16.16 -10.13 -1.11
N THR A 49 -16.87 -10.69 -2.08
CA THR A 49 -18.13 -10.13 -2.59
C THR A 49 -19.29 -10.42 -1.64
N ALA A 50 -19.26 -11.56 -0.96
CA ALA A 50 -20.31 -11.95 -0.01
C ALA A 50 -20.42 -10.90 1.11
N GLY A 51 -21.63 -10.41 1.35
CA GLY A 51 -21.88 -9.36 2.35
C GLY A 51 -21.48 -7.96 1.89
N SER A 52 -20.96 -7.82 0.68
CA SER A 52 -20.64 -6.52 0.07
C SER A 52 -21.79 -6.07 -0.83
N ARG A 53 -21.94 -4.76 -0.98
CA ARG A 53 -22.87 -4.17 -1.95
C ARG A 53 -22.30 -4.12 -3.36
N LEU A 54 -21.03 -4.46 -3.52
CA LEU A 54 -20.32 -4.37 -4.78
C LEU A 54 -20.48 -5.63 -5.60
N THR A 55 -20.39 -5.48 -6.93
CA THR A 55 -20.39 -6.60 -7.85
C THR A 55 -19.03 -7.31 -7.86
N ARG A 56 -18.99 -8.54 -8.35
CA ARG A 56 -17.74 -9.27 -8.56
C ARG A 56 -16.77 -8.50 -9.45
N GLN A 57 -17.31 -7.84 -10.47
CA GLN A 57 -16.50 -7.03 -11.39
C GLN A 57 -15.85 -5.86 -10.69
N ALA A 58 -16.57 -5.17 -9.83
CA ALA A 58 -16.03 -4.04 -9.05
C ALA A 58 -14.94 -4.53 -8.08
N ILE A 59 -15.19 -5.61 -7.35
CA ILE A 59 -14.21 -6.22 -6.43
C ILE A 59 -12.96 -6.64 -7.22
N THR A 60 -13.14 -7.27 -8.39
CA THR A 60 -12.02 -7.69 -9.25
C THR A 60 -11.16 -6.50 -9.67
N LYS A 61 -11.77 -5.39 -10.06
CA LYS A 61 -11.03 -4.17 -10.42
C LYS A 61 -10.22 -3.63 -9.26
N HIS A 62 -10.80 -3.59 -8.07
CA HIS A 62 -10.09 -3.16 -6.86
C HIS A 62 -8.92 -4.09 -6.54
N LEU A 63 -9.11 -5.39 -6.65
CA LEU A 63 -8.05 -6.37 -6.42
C LEU A 63 -6.90 -6.22 -7.41
N ARG A 64 -7.20 -5.91 -8.67
CA ARG A 64 -6.16 -5.67 -9.69
C ARG A 64 -5.31 -4.44 -9.36
N VAL A 65 -5.92 -3.37 -8.87
CA VAL A 65 -5.18 -2.18 -8.42
C VAL A 65 -4.28 -2.54 -7.25
N LEU A 66 -4.80 -3.27 -6.26
CA LEU A 66 -4.03 -3.71 -5.09
C LEU A 66 -2.90 -4.65 -5.49
N GLU A 67 -3.13 -5.55 -6.43
CA GLU A 67 -2.12 -6.47 -6.93
C GLU A 67 -1.01 -5.73 -7.68
N SER A 68 -1.37 -4.76 -8.52
CA SER A 68 -0.42 -3.94 -9.26
C SER A 68 0.49 -3.12 -8.34
N SER A 69 0.01 -2.73 -7.17
CA SER A 69 0.80 -2.00 -6.18
C SER A 69 1.64 -2.92 -5.30
N GLY A 70 1.46 -4.24 -5.39
CA GLY A 70 2.17 -5.22 -4.57
C GLY A 70 1.55 -5.46 -3.21
N LEU A 71 0.42 -4.84 -2.89
CA LEU A 71 -0.24 -4.99 -1.58
C LEU A 71 -0.93 -6.33 -1.39
N VAL A 72 -1.37 -6.94 -2.47
CA VAL A 72 -1.97 -8.28 -2.45
C VAL A 72 -1.39 -9.11 -3.59
N HIS A 73 -1.46 -10.42 -3.44
CA HIS A 73 -1.13 -11.33 -4.53
C HIS A 73 -2.11 -12.51 -4.54
N SER A 74 -2.28 -13.12 -5.71
CA SER A 74 -3.15 -14.26 -5.86
C SER A 74 -2.41 -15.55 -5.53
N VAL A 75 -3.11 -16.44 -4.84
CA VAL A 75 -2.62 -17.76 -4.46
C VAL A 75 -3.61 -18.78 -5.00
N ARG A 76 -3.12 -19.76 -5.72
CA ARG A 76 -3.97 -20.82 -6.27
C ARG A 76 -4.31 -21.83 -5.16
N SER A 77 -5.60 -22.11 -5.01
CA SER A 77 -6.09 -23.12 -4.07
C SER A 77 -7.06 -24.02 -4.82
N GLY A 78 -6.56 -25.16 -5.33
CA GLY A 78 -7.34 -26.01 -6.22
C GLY A 78 -7.67 -25.30 -7.52
N ARG A 79 -8.97 -25.21 -7.85
CA ARG A 79 -9.47 -24.51 -9.05
C ARG A 79 -9.73 -23.03 -8.79
N GLU A 80 -9.61 -22.60 -7.55
CA GLU A 80 -9.97 -21.26 -7.11
C GLU A 80 -8.73 -20.40 -6.91
N SER A 81 -8.79 -19.13 -7.34
CA SER A 81 -7.80 -18.14 -6.97
C SER A 81 -8.25 -17.43 -5.71
N ARG A 82 -7.34 -17.36 -4.76
CA ARG A 82 -7.54 -16.60 -3.52
C ARG A 82 -6.51 -15.49 -3.45
N PHE A 83 -6.83 -14.45 -2.72
CA PHE A 83 -5.97 -13.28 -2.57
C PHE A 83 -5.51 -13.19 -1.13
N GLU A 84 -4.24 -12.88 -0.96
CA GLU A 84 -3.68 -12.66 0.38
C GLU A 84 -2.91 -11.36 0.42
N PHE A 85 -2.89 -10.76 1.61
CA PHE A 85 -2.16 -9.53 1.88
C PHE A 85 -0.66 -9.79 1.92
N HIS A 86 0.10 -8.89 1.30
CA HIS A 86 1.56 -8.93 1.32
C HIS A 86 2.07 -7.80 2.22
N PRO A 87 2.62 -8.10 3.40
CA PRO A 87 2.96 -7.06 4.38
C PRO A 87 4.17 -6.21 4.02
N LYS A 88 5.08 -6.71 3.20
CA LYS A 88 6.34 -6.02 2.95
C LYS A 88 6.19 -4.59 2.39
N PRO A 89 5.32 -4.32 1.39
CA PRO A 89 5.14 -2.95 0.93
C PRO A 89 4.67 -2.00 2.03
N VAL A 90 3.83 -2.48 2.94
CA VAL A 90 3.34 -1.66 4.06
C VAL A 90 4.45 -1.43 5.09
N GLU A 91 5.29 -2.42 5.34
CA GLU A 91 6.45 -2.27 6.22
C GLU A 91 7.42 -1.22 5.67
N ASP A 92 7.69 -1.26 4.36
CA ASP A 92 8.54 -0.27 3.69
C ASP A 92 7.91 1.12 3.76
N LEU A 93 6.59 1.21 3.58
CA LEU A 93 5.85 2.46 3.69
C LEU A 93 5.92 3.03 5.11
N LYS A 94 5.82 2.18 6.12
CA LYS A 94 5.93 2.58 7.52
C LYS A 94 7.28 3.24 7.81
N LYS A 95 8.36 2.65 7.32
CA LYS A 95 9.71 3.23 7.46
C LYS A 95 9.78 4.62 6.82
N TYR A 96 9.20 4.78 5.64
CA TYR A 96 9.15 6.06 4.97
C TYR A 96 8.35 7.10 5.77
N LEU A 97 7.19 6.70 6.28
CA LEU A 97 6.35 7.59 7.09
C LEU A 97 7.03 7.97 8.40
N ASP A 98 7.76 7.06 9.03
CA ASP A 98 8.54 7.35 10.23
C ASP A 98 9.62 8.40 9.93
N PHE A 99 10.28 8.27 8.79
CA PHE A 99 11.28 9.26 8.34
C PHE A 99 10.64 10.63 8.11
N VAL A 100 9.53 10.69 7.39
CA VAL A 100 8.81 11.95 7.14
C VAL A 100 8.30 12.58 8.44
N SER A 101 7.77 11.76 9.34
CA SER A 101 7.29 12.20 10.65
C SER A 101 8.42 12.86 11.47
N ALA A 102 9.60 12.25 11.46
CA ALA A 102 10.77 12.83 12.14
C ALA A 102 11.15 14.18 11.55
N GLN A 103 11.11 14.33 10.22
CA GLN A 103 11.38 15.60 9.56
C GLN A 103 10.38 16.68 9.97
N TRP A 104 9.09 16.32 10.06
CA TRP A 104 8.06 17.25 10.51
C TRP A 104 8.25 17.66 11.97
N ASP A 105 8.63 16.71 12.83
CA ASP A 105 8.94 17.01 14.24
C ASP A 105 10.06 18.03 14.36
N HIS A 106 11.13 17.87 13.59
CA HIS A 106 12.24 18.83 13.56
C HIS A 106 11.79 20.21 13.06
N ALA A 107 10.96 20.23 12.01
CA ALA A 107 10.45 21.48 11.46
C ALA A 107 9.56 22.22 12.48
N LEU A 108 8.70 21.49 13.17
CA LEU A 108 7.82 22.04 14.20
C LEU A 108 8.62 22.54 15.40
N ALA A 109 9.69 21.84 15.80
CA ALA A 109 10.57 22.26 16.88
C ALA A 109 11.28 23.57 16.54
N ARG A 110 11.75 23.72 15.30
CA ARG A 110 12.37 24.97 14.83
C ARG A 110 11.37 26.12 14.84
N LEU A 111 10.15 25.88 14.39
CA LEU A 111 9.10 26.90 14.39
C LEU A 111 8.77 27.34 15.81
N LYS A 112 8.60 26.38 16.72
CA LYS A 112 8.35 26.65 18.14
C LYS A 112 9.45 27.50 18.75
N SER A 113 10.70 27.13 18.51
CA SER A 113 11.87 27.89 18.99
C SER A 113 11.85 29.33 18.45
N PHE A 114 11.47 29.53 17.21
CA PHE A 114 11.37 30.87 16.61
C PHE A 114 10.27 31.72 17.27
N ILE A 115 9.14 31.13 17.57
CA ILE A 115 8.00 31.83 18.19
C ILE A 115 8.31 32.18 19.65
N GLU A 116 9.07 31.36 20.35
CA GLU A 116 9.40 31.54 21.78
C GLU A 116 10.58 32.49 22.04
N ARG A 117 11.17 33.10 21.02
CA ARG A 117 12.25 34.09 21.17
C ARG A 117 11.75 35.38 21.79
#